data_78b87b92ca5ade3a8fe05066b9cea4cc
#
_entry.id   78b87b92ca5ade3a8fe05066b9cea4cc
#
_cell.length_a   1.000
_cell.length_b   1.000
_cell.length_c   1.000
_cell.angle_alpha   90.00
_cell.angle_beta   90.00
_cell.angle_gamma   90.00
#
_symmetry.space_group_name_H-M   'P 1'
#
loop_
_entity.id
_entity.type
_entity.pdbx_description
1 polymer ?
#
loop_
_entity_poly.entity_id
_entity_poly.type
_entity_poly.pdbx_seq_one_letter_code
_entity_poly.pdbx_strand_id
1 'polypeptide(L)'
;DEIGCGYVLVENGKIAEVGKGMPQHVRKSDIDAEGKLLMPGFIDIHTHMGFIGDGAGEEGIDVNEGSDPVMPQLRAVDGLNFMDGYFADAVSAVVTSVVTGVGSLNPVGGDMVALKTAARCLDEALIGTVGIKFALGETPKSYYTERDDAPQTRMATAALIREALEKARRYMVITERAEEPED
;
A
#
# COMPACT_ATOMS: atom_id res chain seq x y z
N ASP A 1 -2.01 -26.18 5.04
CA ASP A 1 -1.63 -27.59 4.80
C ASP A 1 -0.94 -27.66 3.44
N GLU A 2 0.08 -28.50 3.32
CA GLU A 2 0.82 -28.78 2.09
C GLU A 2 0.16 -29.95 1.36
N ILE A 3 -0.01 -29.82 0.03
CA ILE A 3 -0.48 -30.91 -0.84
C ILE A 3 0.72 -31.39 -1.66
N GLY A 4 1.29 -32.54 -1.35
CA GLY A 4 2.52 -33.06 -1.97
C GLY A 4 2.41 -33.33 -3.48
N CYS A 5 1.22 -33.63 -3.99
CA CYS A 5 0.88 -33.71 -5.41
C CYS A 5 -0.56 -33.24 -5.57
N GLY A 6 -0.81 -32.25 -6.40
CA GLY A 6 -2.13 -31.68 -6.53
C GLY A 6 -2.28 -30.78 -7.76
N TYR A 7 -3.44 -30.17 -7.89
CA TYR A 7 -3.78 -29.25 -8.96
C TYR A 7 -4.56 -28.04 -8.44
N VAL A 8 -4.54 -26.97 -9.19
CA VAL A 8 -5.37 -25.78 -9.00
C VAL A 8 -6.17 -25.54 -10.29
N LEU A 9 -7.49 -25.52 -10.16
CA LEU A 9 -8.39 -25.14 -11.24
C LEU A 9 -8.69 -23.63 -11.14
N VAL A 10 -8.47 -22.92 -12.24
CA VAL A 10 -8.75 -21.49 -12.34
C VAL A 10 -9.85 -21.25 -13.35
N GLU A 11 -10.91 -20.57 -12.94
CA GLU A 11 -12.02 -20.17 -13.79
C GLU A 11 -12.29 -18.67 -13.62
N ASN A 12 -12.39 -17.95 -14.74
CA ASN A 12 -12.64 -16.49 -14.75
C ASN A 12 -11.67 -15.70 -13.85
N GLY A 13 -10.38 -16.08 -13.83
CA GLY A 13 -9.34 -15.42 -13.02
C GLY A 13 -9.42 -15.70 -11.51
N LYS A 14 -10.24 -16.66 -11.08
CA LYS A 14 -10.38 -17.06 -9.68
C LYS A 14 -10.06 -18.54 -9.51
N ILE A 15 -9.53 -18.89 -8.34
CA ILE A 15 -9.34 -20.29 -7.95
C ILE A 15 -10.73 -20.90 -7.72
N ALA A 16 -11.10 -21.86 -8.58
CA ALA A 16 -12.35 -22.59 -8.47
C ALA A 16 -12.18 -23.83 -7.59
N GLU A 17 -11.05 -24.52 -7.71
CA GLU A 17 -10.77 -25.74 -6.97
C GLU A 17 -9.28 -25.90 -6.68
N VAL A 18 -8.96 -26.51 -5.55
CA VAL A 18 -7.63 -27.02 -5.20
C VAL A 18 -7.79 -28.48 -4.81
N GLY A 19 -7.20 -29.38 -5.57
CA GLY A 19 -7.37 -30.82 -5.38
C GLY A 19 -6.05 -31.57 -5.16
N LYS A 20 -6.16 -32.79 -4.61
CA LYS A 20 -5.04 -33.74 -4.47
C LYS A 20 -5.01 -34.68 -5.68
N GLY A 21 -3.79 -35.07 -6.08
CA GLY A 21 -3.57 -35.95 -7.23
C GLY A 21 -3.75 -35.23 -8.57
N MET A 22 -4.15 -35.98 -9.60
CA MET A 22 -4.37 -35.46 -10.94
C MET A 22 -5.83 -35.02 -11.12
N PRO A 23 -6.11 -33.92 -11.84
CA PRO A 23 -7.47 -33.54 -12.18
C PRO A 23 -8.13 -34.61 -13.10
N GLN A 24 -9.48 -34.72 -13.08
CA GLN A 24 -10.21 -35.66 -13.89
C GLN A 24 -10.03 -35.44 -15.39
N HIS A 25 -9.83 -34.22 -15.82
CA HIS A 25 -9.63 -33.83 -17.20
C HIS A 25 -8.41 -32.92 -17.32
N VAL A 26 -7.45 -33.32 -18.15
CA VAL A 26 -6.25 -32.53 -18.48
C VAL A 26 -6.38 -32.06 -19.94
N ARG A 27 -6.21 -30.77 -20.17
CA ARG A 27 -6.22 -30.13 -21.50
C ARG A 27 -4.78 -29.85 -21.95
N LYS A 28 -4.56 -29.72 -23.25
CA LYS A 28 -3.24 -29.35 -23.81
C LYS A 28 -2.78 -27.95 -23.39
N SER A 29 -3.72 -27.08 -22.97
CA SER A 29 -3.47 -25.73 -22.50
C SER A 29 -3.13 -25.65 -21.01
N ASP A 30 -3.28 -26.74 -20.27
CA ASP A 30 -3.00 -26.77 -18.84
C ASP A 30 -1.48 -26.72 -18.61
N ILE A 31 -1.08 -26.07 -17.53
CA ILE A 31 0.33 -25.90 -17.19
C ILE A 31 0.77 -27.05 -16.28
N ASP A 32 1.71 -27.86 -16.77
CA ASP A 32 2.41 -28.82 -15.93
C ASP A 32 3.52 -28.09 -15.16
N ALA A 33 3.42 -28.08 -13.83
CA ALA A 33 4.42 -27.45 -12.98
C ALA A 33 5.67 -28.34 -12.75
N GLU A 34 5.71 -29.56 -13.34
CA GLU A 34 6.87 -30.45 -13.32
C GLU A 34 7.45 -30.67 -11.90
N GLY A 35 6.58 -30.85 -10.91
CA GLY A 35 6.96 -31.03 -9.51
C GLY A 35 7.42 -29.75 -8.77
N LYS A 36 7.23 -28.56 -9.37
CA LYS A 36 7.47 -27.28 -8.70
C LYS A 36 6.43 -27.02 -7.64
N LEU A 37 6.79 -26.21 -6.64
CA LEU A 37 5.87 -25.74 -5.62
C LEU A 37 5.01 -24.60 -6.18
N LEU A 38 3.69 -24.76 -6.15
CA LEU A 38 2.73 -23.68 -6.41
C LEU A 38 2.30 -23.06 -5.08
N MET A 39 2.44 -21.74 -4.96
CA MET A 39 2.04 -20.97 -3.78
C MET A 39 1.44 -19.63 -4.19
N PRO A 40 0.66 -18.97 -3.31
CA PRO A 40 0.25 -17.59 -3.55
C PRO A 40 1.46 -16.68 -3.76
N GLY A 41 1.31 -15.66 -4.60
CA GLY A 41 2.33 -14.62 -4.74
C GLY A 41 2.53 -13.86 -3.42
N PHE A 42 3.73 -13.33 -3.22
CA PHE A 42 4.04 -12.53 -2.05
C PHE A 42 3.26 -11.21 -2.04
N ILE A 43 2.98 -10.73 -0.85
CA ILE A 43 2.37 -9.42 -0.60
C ILE A 43 3.38 -8.61 0.22
N ASP A 44 3.86 -7.50 -0.33
CA ASP A 44 4.66 -6.55 0.42
C ASP A 44 3.75 -5.45 0.98
N ILE A 45 3.65 -5.39 2.30
CA ILE A 45 2.73 -4.49 2.99
C ILE A 45 3.31 -3.11 3.26
N HIS A 46 4.54 -2.81 2.85
CA HIS A 46 5.16 -1.51 3.05
C HIS A 46 6.22 -1.21 2.00
N THR A 47 5.85 -0.46 0.99
CA THR A 47 6.76 0.04 -0.05
C THR A 47 6.53 1.52 -0.32
N HIS A 48 7.38 2.08 -1.20
CA HIS A 48 7.23 3.42 -1.78
C HIS A 48 7.32 3.36 -3.31
N MET A 49 6.99 2.21 -3.91
CA MET A 49 6.94 2.04 -5.37
C MET A 49 6.00 3.04 -5.99
N GLY A 50 6.42 3.66 -7.07
CA GLY A 50 5.68 4.70 -7.76
C GLY A 50 5.86 6.11 -7.21
N PHE A 51 6.64 6.29 -6.12
CA PHE A 51 6.90 7.60 -5.49
C PHE A 51 8.38 7.99 -5.47
N ILE A 52 9.28 7.09 -5.86
CA ILE A 52 10.73 7.32 -5.80
C ILE A 52 11.29 7.72 -7.17
N GLY A 53 10.51 7.53 -8.24
CA GLY A 53 10.85 7.97 -9.59
C GLY A 53 12.05 7.24 -10.18
N ASP A 54 11.89 5.98 -10.55
CA ASP A 54 12.92 5.15 -11.17
C ASP A 54 13.59 5.85 -12.35
N GLY A 55 14.82 6.34 -12.13
CA GLY A 55 15.62 7.01 -13.14
C GLY A 55 15.15 8.39 -13.61
N ALA A 56 14.08 8.95 -13.05
CA ALA A 56 13.53 10.25 -13.47
C ALA A 56 14.22 11.47 -12.80
N GLY A 57 15.17 11.23 -11.89
CA GLY A 57 15.82 12.29 -11.11
C GLY A 57 14.94 12.81 -9.97
N GLU A 58 15.26 14.02 -9.47
CA GLU A 58 14.56 14.61 -8.32
C GLU A 58 13.08 14.91 -8.62
N GLU A 59 12.75 15.23 -9.88
CA GLU A 59 11.39 15.50 -10.32
C GLU A 59 10.45 14.29 -10.22
N GLY A 60 11.02 13.08 -10.17
CA GLY A 60 10.25 11.85 -9.98
C GLY A 60 10.07 11.42 -8.52
N ILE A 61 10.58 12.22 -7.55
CA ILE A 61 10.55 11.87 -6.14
C ILE A 61 9.40 12.59 -5.43
N ASP A 62 8.25 11.91 -5.32
CA ASP A 62 7.04 12.41 -4.67
C ASP A 62 6.72 11.69 -3.34
N VAL A 63 7.71 11.03 -2.77
CA VAL A 63 7.53 10.18 -1.58
C VAL A 63 7.24 10.95 -0.30
N ASN A 64 7.67 12.21 -0.20
CA ASN A 64 7.52 13.02 1.01
C ASN A 64 7.04 14.43 0.71
N GLU A 65 6.05 14.87 1.46
CA GLU A 65 5.58 16.25 1.48
C GLU A 65 6.02 16.93 2.79
N GLY A 66 6.95 17.87 2.68
CA GLY A 66 7.61 18.48 3.84
C GLY A 66 7.05 19.83 4.27
N SER A 67 5.93 20.29 3.69
CA SER A 67 5.38 21.62 3.96
C SER A 67 4.66 21.75 5.32
N ASP A 68 4.14 20.65 5.85
CA ASP A 68 3.48 20.60 7.16
C ASP A 68 3.67 19.20 7.80
N PRO A 69 3.89 19.09 9.11
CA PRO A 69 4.05 17.80 9.79
C PRO A 69 2.76 16.95 9.86
N VAL A 70 1.59 17.54 9.57
CA VAL A 70 0.30 16.87 9.66
C VAL A 70 -0.49 17.01 8.36
N MET A 71 -0.34 16.04 7.48
CA MET A 71 -0.89 16.04 6.11
C MET A 71 -1.78 14.82 5.82
N PRO A 72 -2.83 14.54 6.62
CA PRO A 72 -3.68 13.36 6.43
C PRO A 72 -4.53 13.42 5.16
N GLN A 73 -4.66 14.58 4.52
CA GLN A 73 -5.43 14.80 3.30
C GLN A 73 -4.69 14.36 2.03
N LEU A 74 -3.41 14.03 2.11
CA LEU A 74 -2.66 13.56 0.95
C LEU A 74 -3.18 12.19 0.51
N ARG A 75 -3.43 12.07 -0.79
CA ARG A 75 -3.89 10.82 -1.40
C ARG A 75 -2.78 10.21 -2.22
N ALA A 76 -2.41 8.98 -1.89
CA ALA A 76 -1.34 8.27 -2.59
C ALA A 76 -1.59 8.17 -4.10
N VAL A 77 -2.85 7.98 -4.51
CA VAL A 77 -3.21 7.87 -5.93
C VAL A 77 -2.90 9.11 -6.76
N ASP A 78 -2.82 10.29 -6.14
CA ASP A 78 -2.61 11.56 -6.84
C ASP A 78 -1.13 11.77 -7.27
N GLY A 79 -0.17 11.13 -6.55
CA GLY A 79 1.26 11.19 -6.85
C GLY A 79 1.87 9.89 -7.38
N LEU A 80 1.07 8.83 -7.50
CA LEU A 80 1.57 7.50 -7.86
C LEU A 80 1.89 7.40 -9.36
N ASN A 81 3.15 7.12 -9.69
CA ASN A 81 3.56 6.72 -11.04
C ASN A 81 3.50 5.19 -11.19
N PHE A 82 2.43 4.68 -11.78
CA PHE A 82 2.29 3.24 -12.03
C PHE A 82 3.20 2.71 -13.16
N MET A 83 3.85 3.58 -13.91
CA MET A 83 4.84 3.22 -14.94
C MET A 83 6.26 3.04 -14.38
N ASP A 84 6.44 3.20 -13.07
CA ASP A 84 7.71 2.96 -12.38
C ASP A 84 8.19 1.51 -12.60
N GLY A 85 9.45 1.35 -13.00
CA GLY A 85 10.07 0.05 -13.29
C GLY A 85 10.06 -0.94 -12.12
N TYR A 86 10.02 -0.43 -10.90
CA TYR A 86 9.95 -1.28 -9.70
C TYR A 86 8.71 -2.18 -9.63
N PHE A 87 7.59 -1.81 -10.30
CA PHE A 87 6.44 -2.72 -10.41
C PHE A 87 6.78 -3.96 -11.25
N ALA A 88 7.53 -3.81 -12.34
CA ALA A 88 8.00 -4.94 -13.15
C ALA A 88 8.98 -5.83 -12.38
N ASP A 89 9.88 -5.21 -11.61
CA ASP A 89 10.82 -5.93 -10.75
C ASP A 89 10.09 -6.71 -9.66
N ALA A 90 9.06 -6.13 -9.04
CA ALA A 90 8.21 -6.80 -8.06
C ALA A 90 7.53 -8.04 -8.66
N VAL A 91 6.97 -7.94 -9.86
CA VAL A 91 6.38 -9.08 -10.58
C VAL A 91 7.42 -10.16 -10.82
N SER A 92 8.62 -9.81 -11.27
CA SER A 92 9.71 -10.77 -11.54
C SER A 92 10.19 -11.47 -10.27
N ALA A 93 10.08 -10.80 -9.11
CA ALA A 93 10.36 -11.34 -7.78
C ALA A 93 9.14 -12.04 -7.14
N VAL A 94 8.07 -12.32 -7.91
CA VAL A 94 6.81 -12.94 -7.48
C VAL A 94 6.06 -12.18 -6.38
N VAL A 95 6.31 -10.90 -6.21
CA VAL A 95 5.51 -10.00 -5.38
C VAL A 95 4.31 -9.53 -6.22
N THR A 96 3.12 -10.04 -5.93
CA THR A 96 1.91 -9.85 -6.76
C THR A 96 0.99 -8.74 -6.26
N SER A 97 1.22 -8.27 -5.04
CA SER A 97 0.48 -7.14 -4.47
C SER A 97 1.39 -6.37 -3.52
N VAL A 98 1.21 -5.06 -3.48
CA VAL A 98 1.97 -4.17 -2.59
C VAL A 98 1.04 -3.19 -1.90
N VAL A 99 1.44 -2.71 -0.73
CA VAL A 99 0.93 -1.49 -0.13
C VAL A 99 1.98 -0.41 -0.31
N THR A 100 1.62 0.66 -0.99
CA THR A 100 2.53 1.77 -1.30
C THR A 100 1.91 3.12 -0.93
N GLY A 101 2.71 4.14 -0.81
CA GLY A 101 2.28 5.50 -0.49
C GLY A 101 3.41 6.34 0.09
N VAL A 102 3.00 7.36 0.84
CA VAL A 102 3.90 8.39 1.38
C VAL A 102 4.98 7.82 2.31
N GLY A 103 6.12 8.50 2.35
CA GLY A 103 7.25 8.17 3.19
C GLY A 103 7.03 8.47 4.67
N SER A 104 8.14 8.52 5.42
CA SER A 104 8.10 8.64 6.88
C SER A 104 8.49 10.04 7.38
N LEU A 105 8.33 11.07 6.56
CA LEU A 105 8.72 12.43 6.93
C LEU A 105 7.77 13.06 7.93
N ASN A 106 6.46 12.83 7.76
CA ASN A 106 5.41 13.48 8.52
C ASN A 106 4.97 12.62 9.71
N PRO A 107 4.83 13.17 10.93
CA PRO A 107 4.14 12.48 12.05
C PRO A 107 2.77 11.91 11.65
N VAL A 108 2.01 12.66 10.86
CA VAL A 108 0.78 12.22 10.23
C VAL A 108 0.90 12.49 8.73
N GLY A 109 1.10 11.44 7.97
CA GLY A 109 1.20 11.50 6.51
C GLY A 109 -0.14 11.24 5.82
N GLY A 110 -0.09 11.03 4.50
CA GLY A 110 -1.24 10.70 3.68
C GLY A 110 -1.68 9.25 3.77
N ASP A 111 -2.58 8.89 2.89
CA ASP A 111 -3.06 7.52 2.80
C ASP A 111 -2.03 6.56 2.18
N MET A 112 -2.28 5.28 2.40
CA MET A 112 -1.55 4.15 1.81
C MET A 112 -2.54 3.33 0.99
N VAL A 113 -2.12 2.90 -0.19
CA VAL A 113 -2.97 2.14 -1.12
C VAL A 113 -2.42 0.75 -1.39
N ALA A 114 -3.34 -0.21 -1.50
CA ALA A 114 -3.00 -1.55 -1.95
C ALA A 114 -3.18 -1.66 -3.47
N LEU A 115 -2.20 -2.25 -4.13
CA LEU A 115 -2.14 -2.39 -5.58
C LEU A 115 -1.81 -3.82 -6.00
N LYS A 116 -2.30 -4.21 -7.18
CA LYS A 116 -1.77 -5.34 -7.94
C LYS A 116 -0.58 -4.88 -8.76
N THR A 117 0.53 -5.62 -8.68
CA THR A 117 1.78 -5.25 -9.38
C THR A 117 1.73 -5.55 -10.88
N ALA A 118 0.97 -6.58 -11.29
CA ALA A 118 0.89 -7.06 -12.67
C ALA A 118 -0.33 -6.50 -13.45
N ALA A 119 -0.72 -5.25 -13.22
CA ALA A 119 -1.79 -4.58 -13.96
C ALA A 119 -1.21 -3.72 -15.11
N ARG A 120 -2.08 -3.30 -16.04
CA ARG A 120 -1.69 -2.48 -17.18
C ARG A 120 -1.74 -0.98 -16.90
N CYS A 121 -2.54 -0.60 -15.94
CA CYS A 121 -2.72 0.80 -15.51
C CYS A 121 -3.16 0.86 -14.05
N LEU A 122 -3.12 2.07 -13.49
CA LEU A 122 -3.48 2.31 -12.09
C LEU A 122 -4.92 1.87 -11.76
N ASP A 123 -5.88 2.14 -12.64
CA ASP A 123 -7.29 1.79 -12.39
C ASP A 123 -7.50 0.27 -12.26
N GLU A 124 -6.73 -0.52 -13.00
CA GLU A 124 -6.76 -1.99 -12.88
C GLU A 124 -5.97 -2.49 -11.68
N ALA A 125 -4.93 -1.75 -11.29
CA ALA A 125 -4.05 -2.10 -10.17
C ALA A 125 -4.70 -1.84 -8.81
N LEU A 126 -5.46 -0.76 -8.70
CA LEU A 126 -5.95 -0.25 -7.42
C LEU A 126 -6.94 -1.22 -6.76
N ILE A 127 -6.54 -1.73 -5.59
CA ILE A 127 -7.43 -2.51 -4.73
C ILE A 127 -8.22 -1.56 -3.81
N GLY A 128 -7.55 -0.53 -3.27
CA GLY A 128 -8.16 0.51 -2.44
C GLY A 128 -7.19 1.09 -1.42
N THR A 129 -7.68 2.11 -0.71
CA THR A 129 -6.99 2.69 0.45
C THR A 129 -7.04 1.72 1.62
N VAL A 130 -5.91 1.50 2.28
CA VAL A 130 -5.78 0.53 3.38
C VAL A 130 -5.46 1.17 4.73
N GLY A 131 -5.10 2.44 4.75
CA GLY A 131 -4.80 3.15 5.99
C GLY A 131 -4.16 4.52 5.76
N ILE A 132 -3.76 5.15 6.86
CA ILE A 132 -3.02 6.42 6.90
C ILE A 132 -1.65 6.15 7.51
N LYS A 133 -0.62 6.77 6.94
CA LYS A 133 0.77 6.67 7.43
C LYS A 133 0.97 7.52 8.66
N PHE A 134 1.49 6.92 9.73
CA PHE A 134 2.04 7.61 10.88
C PHE A 134 3.53 7.31 11.01
N ALA A 135 4.33 8.32 11.33
CA ALA A 135 5.76 8.14 11.56
C ALA A 135 6.17 8.70 12.92
N LEU A 136 6.71 7.82 13.77
CA LEU A 136 7.12 8.13 15.14
C LEU A 136 8.65 8.01 15.36
N GLY A 137 9.37 7.70 14.28
CA GLY A 137 10.81 7.44 14.31
C GLY A 137 11.67 8.69 14.32
N GLU A 138 12.90 8.51 13.90
CA GLU A 138 13.88 9.58 13.83
C GLU A 138 13.64 10.55 12.68
N THR A 139 13.12 10.07 11.55
CA THR A 139 12.99 10.86 10.31
C THR A 139 12.18 12.14 10.50
N PRO A 140 10.95 12.14 11.08
CA PRO A 140 10.22 13.38 11.32
C PRO A 140 11.00 14.35 12.19
N LYS A 141 11.58 13.85 13.28
CA LYS A 141 12.31 14.67 14.23
C LYS A 141 13.53 15.35 13.58
N SER A 142 14.36 14.60 12.85
CA SER A 142 15.55 15.14 12.19
C SER A 142 15.20 16.17 11.14
N TYR A 143 14.23 15.84 10.26
CA TYR A 143 13.83 16.71 9.16
C TYR A 143 13.37 18.09 9.64
N TYR A 144 12.47 18.12 10.63
CA TYR A 144 11.95 19.41 11.15
C TYR A 144 12.94 20.12 12.05
N THR A 145 13.81 19.40 12.79
CA THR A 145 14.91 20.03 13.55
C THR A 145 15.90 20.77 12.64
N GLU A 146 16.28 20.20 11.51
CA GLU A 146 17.18 20.82 10.53
C GLU A 146 16.62 22.11 9.93
N ARG A 147 15.31 22.30 10.01
CA ARG A 147 14.58 23.48 9.51
C ARG A 147 14.15 24.46 10.60
N ASP A 148 14.58 24.19 11.84
CA ASP A 148 14.15 24.95 13.03
C ASP A 148 12.63 24.99 13.20
N ASP A 149 11.97 23.90 12.87
CA ASP A 149 10.52 23.72 12.90
C ASP A 149 10.10 22.54 13.81
N ALA A 150 8.80 22.35 14.03
CA ALA A 150 8.25 21.28 14.84
C ALA A 150 7.82 20.07 13.97
N PRO A 151 8.00 18.82 14.47
CA PRO A 151 8.46 18.43 15.80
C PRO A 151 9.97 18.24 15.89
N GLN A 152 10.57 18.66 17.01
CA GLN A 152 12.00 18.42 17.30
C GLN A 152 12.22 17.32 18.33
N THR A 153 11.17 16.82 18.97
CA THR A 153 11.23 15.78 19.98
C THR A 153 10.17 14.72 19.79
N ARG A 154 10.39 13.52 20.36
CA ARG A 154 9.37 12.46 20.41
C ARG A 154 8.09 12.89 21.10
N MET A 155 8.20 13.78 22.11
CA MET A 155 7.02 14.35 22.79
C MET A 155 6.18 15.20 21.85
N ALA A 156 6.81 16.06 21.04
CA ALA A 156 6.13 16.89 20.05
C ALA A 156 5.51 16.04 18.94
N THR A 157 6.24 15.04 18.41
CA THR A 157 5.70 14.10 17.44
C THR A 157 4.42 13.41 17.96
N ALA A 158 4.46 12.88 19.18
CA ALA A 158 3.31 12.23 19.80
C ALA A 158 2.15 13.21 20.09
N ALA A 159 2.44 14.47 20.41
CA ALA A 159 1.43 15.50 20.63
C ALA A 159 0.67 15.82 19.33
N LEU A 160 1.38 16.01 18.22
CA LEU A 160 0.77 16.25 16.90
C LEU A 160 -0.14 15.08 16.45
N ILE A 161 0.31 13.85 16.66
CA ILE A 161 -0.51 12.67 16.34
C ILE A 161 -1.79 12.64 17.18
N ARG A 162 -1.68 12.86 18.51
CA ARG A 162 -2.88 12.88 19.38
C ARG A 162 -3.84 13.99 19.00
N GLU A 163 -3.34 15.18 18.68
CA GLU A 163 -4.17 16.30 18.24
C GLU A 163 -4.92 15.98 16.94
N ALA A 164 -4.24 15.40 15.95
CA ALA A 164 -4.87 15.00 14.69
C ALA A 164 -5.98 13.97 14.92
N LEU A 165 -5.71 12.93 15.72
CA LEU A 165 -6.69 11.89 16.05
C LEU A 165 -7.89 12.45 16.86
N GLU A 166 -7.66 13.38 17.78
CA GLU A 166 -8.74 14.03 18.52
C GLU A 166 -9.61 14.91 17.63
N LYS A 167 -9.01 15.64 16.67
CA LYS A 167 -9.77 16.39 15.66
C LYS A 167 -10.65 15.46 14.81
N ALA A 168 -10.10 14.34 14.37
CA ALA A 168 -10.85 13.34 13.59
C ALA A 168 -12.00 12.76 14.41
N ARG A 169 -11.77 12.41 15.67
CA ARG A 169 -12.80 11.88 16.57
C ARG A 169 -13.95 12.88 16.80
N ARG A 170 -13.63 14.16 17.00
CA ARG A 170 -14.64 15.21 17.14
C ARG A 170 -15.48 15.38 15.88
N TYR A 171 -14.83 15.32 14.71
CA TYR A 171 -15.51 15.40 13.43
C TYR A 171 -16.51 14.24 13.25
N MET A 172 -16.10 13.00 13.57
CA MET A 172 -16.98 11.83 13.52
C MET A 172 -18.24 12.03 14.38
N VAL A 173 -18.08 12.46 15.64
CA VAL A 173 -19.22 12.69 16.54
C VAL A 173 -20.17 13.78 16.02
N ILE A 174 -19.65 14.82 15.39
CA ILE A 174 -20.47 15.89 14.82
C ILE A 174 -21.24 15.37 13.60
N THR A 175 -20.59 14.58 12.74
CA THR A 175 -21.21 14.03 11.53
C THR A 175 -22.31 13.02 11.89
N GLU A 176 -22.05 12.12 12.84
CA GLU A 176 -23.03 11.15 13.33
C GLU A 176 -24.29 11.83 13.87
N ARG A 177 -24.13 12.93 14.65
CA ARG A 177 -25.29 13.70 15.18
C ARG A 177 -26.06 14.44 14.10
N ALA A 178 -25.41 14.84 13.02
CA ALA A 178 -26.09 15.53 11.92
C ALA A 178 -26.86 14.57 10.99
N GLU A 179 -26.57 13.27 11.05
CA GLU A 179 -27.26 12.22 10.29
C GLU A 179 -28.45 11.59 11.07
N GLU A 180 -28.57 11.86 12.38
CA GLU A 180 -29.73 11.44 13.14
C GLU A 180 -30.99 12.22 12.66
N PRO A 181 -32.07 11.52 12.24
CA PRO A 181 -33.30 12.20 11.84
C PRO A 181 -33.86 13.02 13.02
N GLU A 182 -34.27 14.24 12.76
CA GLU A 182 -35.03 15.02 13.71
C GLU A 182 -36.38 14.28 13.99
N ASP A 183 -36.58 13.82 15.23
CA ASP A 183 -37.85 13.21 15.71
C ASP A 183 -39.01 14.22 15.73
#